data_bc7c26edc75adbb303dcd3973d24ab7b
#
_entry.id   bc7c26edc75adbb303dcd3973d24ab7b
#
_cell.length_a   1.000
_cell.length_b   1.000
_cell.length_c   1.000
_cell.angle_alpha   90.00
_cell.angle_beta   90.00
_cell.angle_gamma   90.00
#
_symmetry.space_group_name_H-M   'P 1'
#
loop_
_entity.id
_entity.type
_entity.pdbx_description
1 polymer ?
#
loop_
_entity_poly.entity_id
_entity_poly.type
_entity_poly.pdbx_seq_one_letter_code
_entity_poly.pdbx_strand_id
1 'polypeptide(L)'
;MPLFDAHFHIIDPKYPLFENNGYLPSHFTLENYRETTQNLDIVGGAIVSGSFQKFDQEYLIDSLQELGQNYFGVANIPVEMTKEELDNLNKSNIVAVRFNLKRGGSERIEHMVNLSNRLYEEYNWHTELYVDSKDLPELAPVLGQIPKFSIDHLGLSKKGIPSLYHWAEKGVKIKVTGFGRIDFDPIPVMRKIHSIDPTALMFGTDLPSTRAKIPFSVRDIQLIKENFTAAEQENIFYKNAMDWYLK
;
A
#
# COMPACT_ATOMS: atom_id res chain seq x y z
N MET A 1 -8.13 -13.94 14.81
CA MET A 1 -7.26 -12.72 15.01
C MET A 1 -7.64 -11.74 13.92
N PRO A 2 -8.05 -10.54 14.27
CA PRO A 2 -8.45 -9.55 13.29
C PRO A 2 -7.29 -9.19 12.36
N LEU A 3 -7.60 -9.00 11.08
CA LEU A 3 -6.67 -8.58 10.05
C LEU A 3 -7.11 -7.23 9.50
N PHE A 4 -6.19 -6.29 9.38
CA PHE A 4 -6.34 -5.12 8.54
C PHE A 4 -5.56 -5.36 7.24
N ASP A 5 -6.26 -5.40 6.12
CA ASP A 5 -5.64 -5.61 4.82
C ASP A 5 -5.09 -4.27 4.28
N ALA A 6 -3.84 -3.96 4.59
CA ALA A 6 -3.24 -2.67 4.25
C ALA A 6 -2.93 -2.50 2.75
N HIS A 7 -3.24 -3.47 1.90
CA HIS A 7 -2.98 -3.37 0.46
C HIS A 7 -3.79 -4.38 -0.36
N PHE A 8 -4.82 -3.91 -1.03
CA PHE A 8 -5.52 -4.67 -2.07
C PHE A 8 -6.03 -3.74 -3.17
N HIS A 9 -6.44 -4.31 -4.30
CA HIS A 9 -6.94 -3.57 -5.44
C HIS A 9 -8.36 -3.99 -5.77
N ILE A 10 -9.16 -3.05 -6.26
CA ILE A 10 -10.46 -3.33 -6.90
C ILE A 10 -10.34 -2.96 -8.37
N ILE A 11 -10.75 -3.87 -9.25
CA ILE A 11 -10.66 -3.76 -10.71
C ILE A 11 -12.04 -4.07 -11.26
N ASP A 12 -12.93 -3.08 -11.16
CA ASP A 12 -14.31 -3.21 -11.60
C ASP A 12 -14.46 -2.71 -13.05
N PRO A 13 -14.98 -3.54 -13.98
CA PRO A 13 -15.16 -3.19 -15.39
C PRO A 13 -16.19 -2.07 -15.62
N LYS A 14 -16.94 -1.65 -14.59
CA LYS A 14 -17.84 -0.48 -14.69
C LYS A 14 -17.06 0.83 -14.87
N TYR A 15 -15.80 0.86 -14.48
CA TYR A 15 -14.95 2.06 -14.48
C TYR A 15 -13.87 1.96 -15.55
N PRO A 16 -13.31 3.10 -15.99
CA PRO A 16 -12.26 3.10 -16.99
C PRO A 16 -11.03 2.33 -16.55
N LEU A 17 -10.54 1.43 -17.40
CA LEU A 17 -9.28 0.69 -17.21
C LEU A 17 -8.38 0.97 -18.40
N PHE A 18 -7.11 1.21 -18.13
CA PHE A 18 -6.11 1.58 -19.12
C PHE A 18 -4.96 0.58 -19.13
N GLU A 19 -4.53 0.19 -20.31
CA GLU A 19 -3.34 -0.60 -20.45
C GLU A 19 -2.11 0.16 -19.91
N ASN A 20 -1.27 -0.54 -19.16
CA ASN A 20 0.00 -0.01 -18.68
C ASN A 20 1.13 -0.96 -19.05
N ASN A 21 2.04 -0.51 -19.93
CA ASN A 21 3.17 -1.30 -20.44
C ASN A 21 2.73 -2.67 -20.99
N GLY A 22 1.74 -2.70 -21.87
CA GLY A 22 1.24 -3.93 -22.51
C GLY A 22 0.41 -4.83 -21.58
N TYR A 23 -0.02 -4.33 -20.43
CA TYR A 23 -0.77 -5.10 -19.46
C TYR A 23 -2.08 -4.44 -19.07
N LEU A 24 -3.16 -5.18 -19.21
CA LEU A 24 -4.48 -4.89 -18.66
C LEU A 24 -4.84 -6.01 -17.68
N PRO A 25 -5.14 -5.73 -16.41
CA PRO A 25 -5.47 -6.76 -15.44
C PRO A 25 -6.83 -7.40 -15.71
N SER A 26 -7.02 -8.64 -15.24
CA SER A 26 -8.33 -9.25 -15.12
C SER A 26 -9.19 -8.49 -14.10
N HIS A 27 -10.51 -8.54 -14.29
CA HIS A 27 -11.44 -7.93 -13.36
C HIS A 27 -11.33 -8.57 -11.97
N PHE A 28 -11.46 -7.75 -10.94
CA PHE A 28 -11.51 -8.15 -9.54
C PHE A 28 -12.36 -7.17 -8.77
N THR A 29 -13.64 -7.48 -8.66
CA THR A 29 -14.65 -6.62 -8.03
C THR A 29 -14.64 -6.75 -6.50
N LEU A 30 -15.42 -5.93 -5.82
CA LEU A 30 -15.65 -6.07 -4.37
C LEU A 30 -16.23 -7.43 -4.00
N GLU A 31 -17.11 -7.98 -4.84
CA GLU A 31 -17.67 -9.31 -4.62
C GLU A 31 -16.56 -10.37 -4.68
N ASN A 32 -15.67 -10.31 -5.67
CA ASN A 32 -14.53 -11.22 -5.77
C ASN A 32 -13.58 -11.08 -4.56
N TYR A 33 -13.37 -9.85 -4.08
CA TYR A 33 -12.57 -9.63 -2.87
C TYR A 33 -13.22 -10.30 -1.65
N ARG A 34 -14.52 -10.09 -1.42
CA ARG A 34 -15.28 -10.70 -0.31
C ARG A 34 -15.27 -12.23 -0.39
N GLU A 35 -15.50 -12.79 -1.57
CA GLU A 35 -15.44 -14.24 -1.78
C GLU A 35 -14.05 -14.81 -1.48
N THR A 36 -12.98 -14.15 -1.99
CA THR A 36 -11.61 -14.59 -1.79
C THR A 36 -11.18 -14.52 -0.34
N THR A 37 -11.68 -13.53 0.40
CA THR A 37 -11.29 -13.27 1.79
C THR A 37 -12.28 -13.81 2.83
N GLN A 38 -13.36 -14.49 2.43
CA GLN A 38 -14.45 -14.93 3.31
C GLN A 38 -14.02 -15.76 4.53
N ASN A 39 -12.89 -16.46 4.43
CA ASN A 39 -12.29 -17.25 5.51
C ASN A 39 -11.20 -16.50 6.31
N LEU A 40 -11.00 -15.22 6.03
CA LEU A 40 -10.10 -14.34 6.75
C LEU A 40 -10.92 -13.39 7.62
N ASP A 41 -10.46 -13.14 8.83
CA ASP A 41 -11.11 -12.22 9.78
C ASP A 41 -10.70 -10.75 9.45
N ILE A 42 -11.04 -10.29 8.24
CA ILE A 42 -10.71 -8.93 7.79
C ILE A 42 -11.73 -7.95 8.40
N VAL A 43 -11.22 -7.00 9.16
CA VAL A 43 -12.02 -5.99 9.87
C VAL A 43 -11.85 -4.57 9.35
N GLY A 44 -10.98 -4.39 8.37
CA GLY A 44 -10.70 -3.13 7.68
C GLY A 44 -9.61 -3.29 6.65
N GLY A 45 -9.33 -2.25 5.88
CA GLY A 45 -8.27 -2.32 4.87
C GLY A 45 -8.07 -1.05 4.06
N ALA A 46 -7.10 -1.09 3.14
CA ALA A 46 -6.77 -0.02 2.23
C ALA A 46 -6.84 -0.47 0.77
N ILE A 47 -7.76 0.14 0.02
CA ILE A 47 -7.84 -0.02 -1.44
C ILE A 47 -6.77 0.87 -2.06
N VAL A 48 -5.88 0.26 -2.83
CA VAL A 48 -4.75 0.97 -3.44
C VAL A 48 -4.96 1.09 -4.94
N SER A 49 -4.86 2.31 -5.48
CA SER A 49 -4.96 2.56 -6.91
C SER A 49 -3.84 1.87 -7.69
N GLY A 50 -4.20 1.13 -8.73
CA GLY A 50 -3.26 0.50 -9.64
C GLY A 50 -2.84 1.44 -10.78
N SER A 51 -1.75 1.11 -11.48
CA SER A 51 -1.27 1.87 -12.64
C SER A 51 -2.25 1.88 -13.82
N PHE A 52 -3.15 0.91 -13.86
CA PHE A 52 -4.18 0.75 -14.89
C PHE A 52 -5.45 1.58 -14.65
N GLN A 53 -5.54 2.27 -13.53
CA GLN A 53 -6.66 3.17 -13.20
C GLN A 53 -6.32 4.64 -13.47
N LYS A 54 -5.04 4.93 -13.71
CA LYS A 54 -4.56 6.31 -13.89
C LYS A 54 -5.07 7.22 -12.76
N PHE A 55 -5.80 8.26 -13.08
CA PHE A 55 -6.34 9.23 -12.13
C PHE A 55 -7.87 9.11 -11.95
N ASP A 56 -8.47 7.97 -12.32
CA ASP A 56 -9.88 7.70 -12.01
C ASP A 56 -10.04 7.39 -10.52
N GLN A 57 -10.98 8.06 -9.87
CA GLN A 57 -11.27 7.91 -8.44
C GLN A 57 -12.70 7.40 -8.19
N GLU A 58 -13.56 7.32 -9.20
CA GLU A 58 -14.98 6.96 -9.02
C GLU A 58 -15.09 5.54 -8.44
N TYR A 59 -14.35 4.58 -9.00
CA TYR A 59 -14.33 3.20 -8.49
C TYR A 59 -13.90 3.13 -7.01
N LEU A 60 -12.95 3.99 -6.61
CA LEU A 60 -12.39 4.01 -5.26
C LEU A 60 -13.41 4.57 -4.26
N ILE A 61 -14.05 5.69 -4.61
CA ILE A 61 -15.11 6.32 -3.79
C ILE A 61 -16.28 5.36 -3.59
N ASP A 62 -16.80 4.76 -4.67
CA ASP A 62 -17.93 3.84 -4.60
C ASP A 62 -17.59 2.59 -3.79
N SER A 63 -16.39 2.04 -3.98
CA SER A 63 -15.93 0.88 -3.21
C SER A 63 -15.80 1.17 -1.72
N LEU A 64 -15.28 2.34 -1.35
CA LEU A 64 -15.15 2.76 0.05
C LEU A 64 -16.52 2.99 0.70
N GLN A 65 -17.45 3.58 -0.03
CA GLN A 65 -18.83 3.77 0.43
C GLN A 65 -19.51 2.42 0.75
N GLU A 66 -19.30 1.41 -0.09
CA GLU A 66 -19.88 0.08 0.09
C GLU A 66 -19.20 -0.73 1.22
N LEU A 67 -17.89 -0.56 1.42
CA LEU A 67 -17.13 -1.27 2.45
C LEU A 67 -17.27 -0.64 3.85
N GLY A 68 -17.51 0.67 3.93
CA GLY A 68 -17.75 1.37 5.19
C GLY A 68 -16.50 1.94 5.87
N GLN A 69 -16.68 2.40 7.11
CA GLN A 69 -15.76 3.32 7.79
C GLN A 69 -14.35 2.76 8.10
N ASN A 70 -14.18 1.46 8.16
CA ASN A 70 -12.89 0.85 8.45
C ASN A 70 -12.02 0.64 7.21
N TYR A 71 -12.47 1.12 6.05
CA TYR A 71 -11.74 1.02 4.80
C TYR A 71 -11.31 2.39 4.30
N PHE A 72 -10.09 2.46 3.77
CA PHE A 72 -9.42 3.67 3.36
C PHE A 72 -8.96 3.60 1.91
N GLY A 73 -8.84 4.76 1.26
CA GLY A 73 -8.37 4.86 -0.12
C GLY A 73 -6.95 5.40 -0.20
N VAL A 74 -6.19 4.81 -1.11
CA VAL A 74 -4.87 5.27 -1.53
C VAL A 74 -4.94 5.60 -3.02
N ALA A 75 -4.97 6.86 -3.35
CA ALA A 75 -5.32 7.35 -4.67
C ALA A 75 -4.10 7.71 -5.54
N ASN A 76 -4.18 7.47 -6.84
CA ASN A 76 -3.35 8.18 -7.81
C ASN A 76 -4.05 9.50 -8.16
N ILE A 77 -3.45 10.63 -7.90
CA ILE A 77 -4.02 11.94 -8.22
C ILE A 77 -3.02 12.81 -8.97
N PRO A 78 -3.46 13.69 -9.87
CA PRO A 78 -2.58 14.64 -10.54
C PRO A 78 -2.24 15.82 -9.63
N VAL A 79 -1.10 16.46 -9.86
CA VAL A 79 -0.63 17.60 -9.06
C VAL A 79 -1.56 18.80 -9.16
N GLU A 80 -2.28 18.95 -10.28
CA GLU A 80 -3.19 20.05 -10.55
C GLU A 80 -4.57 19.90 -9.89
N MET A 81 -4.80 18.79 -9.16
CA MET A 81 -6.10 18.58 -8.50
C MET A 81 -6.46 19.76 -7.60
N THR A 82 -7.68 20.26 -7.78
CA THR A 82 -8.18 21.41 -7.04
C THR A 82 -8.45 21.09 -5.58
N LYS A 83 -8.53 22.15 -4.76
CA LYS A 83 -8.89 21.96 -3.34
C LYS A 83 -10.26 21.35 -3.16
N GLU A 84 -11.25 21.72 -3.98
CA GLU A 84 -12.61 21.17 -3.91
C GLU A 84 -12.62 19.64 -4.20
N GLU A 85 -11.89 19.22 -5.21
CA GLU A 85 -11.74 17.79 -5.54
C GLU A 85 -11.06 17.03 -4.39
N LEU A 86 -9.99 17.58 -3.83
CA LEU A 86 -9.29 16.99 -2.68
C LEU A 86 -10.18 16.93 -1.43
N ASP A 87 -10.98 17.97 -1.16
CA ASP A 87 -11.94 17.98 -0.05
C ASP A 87 -12.98 16.85 -0.21
N ASN A 88 -13.43 16.57 -1.44
CA ASN A 88 -14.36 15.48 -1.73
C ASN A 88 -13.70 14.10 -1.53
N LEU A 89 -12.48 13.92 -2.01
CA LEU A 89 -11.73 12.68 -1.79
C LEU A 89 -11.49 12.42 -0.29
N ASN A 90 -11.12 13.46 0.45
CA ASN A 90 -10.88 13.35 1.89
C ASN A 90 -12.15 12.97 2.68
N LYS A 91 -13.33 13.47 2.29
CA LYS A 91 -14.63 13.09 2.86
C LYS A 91 -15.00 11.64 2.54
N SER A 92 -14.44 11.09 1.47
CA SER A 92 -14.66 9.70 1.03
C SER A 92 -13.65 8.71 1.62
N ASN A 93 -13.01 9.02 2.75
CA ASN A 93 -12.00 8.18 3.42
C ASN A 93 -10.74 7.91 2.57
N ILE A 94 -10.41 8.76 1.60
CA ILE A 94 -9.11 8.71 0.97
C ILE A 94 -8.12 9.42 1.88
N VAL A 95 -7.01 8.75 2.20
CA VAL A 95 -6.07 9.18 3.24
C VAL A 95 -4.61 9.16 2.78
N ALA A 96 -4.38 8.78 1.53
CA ALA A 96 -3.03 8.69 0.99
C ALA A 96 -2.98 8.94 -0.52
N VAL A 97 -1.82 9.40 -0.98
CA VAL A 97 -1.45 9.45 -2.39
C VAL A 97 -0.43 8.35 -2.72
N ARG A 98 -0.58 7.72 -3.87
CA ARG A 98 0.35 6.71 -4.35
C ARG A 98 1.28 7.23 -5.42
N PHE A 99 2.58 6.91 -5.29
CA PHE A 99 3.56 7.05 -6.37
C PHE A 99 4.08 5.68 -6.79
N ASN A 100 3.80 5.33 -8.05
CA ASN A 100 4.25 4.08 -8.64
C ASN A 100 5.53 4.29 -9.43
N LEU A 101 6.66 4.32 -8.72
CA LEU A 101 7.98 4.56 -9.31
C LEU A 101 8.52 3.36 -10.08
N LYS A 102 7.95 2.17 -9.84
CA LYS A 102 8.37 0.93 -10.53
C LYS A 102 7.72 0.74 -11.90
N ARG A 103 6.45 1.16 -12.07
CA ARG A 103 5.68 0.86 -13.28
C ARG A 103 5.05 2.09 -13.94
N GLY A 104 5.10 3.25 -13.28
CA GLY A 104 4.39 4.44 -13.72
C GLY A 104 2.86 4.33 -13.56
N GLY A 105 2.12 5.20 -14.24
CA GLY A 105 0.65 5.27 -14.14
C GLY A 105 0.14 6.03 -12.90
N SER A 106 1.02 6.71 -12.18
CA SER A 106 0.75 7.69 -11.14
C SER A 106 1.33 9.05 -11.51
N GLU A 107 1.24 10.04 -10.62
CA GLU A 107 1.89 11.32 -10.81
C GLU A 107 3.43 11.17 -10.90
N ARG A 108 4.07 12.14 -11.52
CA ARG A 108 5.51 12.15 -11.79
C ARG A 108 6.31 12.42 -10.53
N ILE A 109 7.52 11.84 -10.47
CA ILE A 109 8.41 11.97 -9.32
C ILE A 109 8.82 13.43 -9.05
N GLU A 110 8.91 14.26 -10.08
CA GLU A 110 9.25 15.68 -9.95
C GLU A 110 8.23 16.46 -9.09
N HIS A 111 6.99 16.00 -9.07
CA HIS A 111 5.91 16.60 -8.28
C HIS A 111 5.74 15.96 -6.89
N MET A 112 6.44 14.86 -6.62
CA MET A 112 6.20 14.02 -5.44
C MET A 112 6.38 14.80 -4.13
N VAL A 113 7.46 15.56 -3.98
CA VAL A 113 7.73 16.31 -2.75
C VAL A 113 6.63 17.37 -2.49
N ASN A 114 6.33 18.18 -3.52
CA ASN A 114 5.35 19.25 -3.38
C ASN A 114 3.95 18.72 -3.11
N LEU A 115 3.53 17.67 -3.85
CA LEU A 115 2.22 17.07 -3.68
C LEU A 115 2.10 16.37 -2.31
N SER A 116 3.11 15.60 -1.91
CA SER A 116 3.11 14.92 -0.60
C SER A 116 3.05 15.90 0.57
N ASN A 117 3.83 16.99 0.53
CA ASN A 117 3.81 18.00 1.58
C ASN A 117 2.45 18.70 1.64
N ARG A 118 1.91 19.15 0.51
CA ARG A 118 0.58 19.77 0.44
C ARG A 118 -0.50 18.87 1.04
N LEU A 119 -0.52 17.61 0.64
CA LEU A 119 -1.53 16.66 1.12
C LEU A 119 -1.39 16.32 2.60
N TYR A 120 -0.16 16.28 3.10
CA TYR A 120 0.09 16.08 4.51
C TYR A 120 -0.33 17.30 5.33
N GLU A 121 0.03 18.50 4.91
CA GLU A 121 -0.30 19.75 5.61
C GLU A 121 -1.81 20.05 5.62
N GLU A 122 -2.49 19.85 4.47
CA GLU A 122 -3.91 20.17 4.34
C GLU A 122 -4.84 19.06 4.89
N TYR A 123 -4.44 17.77 4.78
CA TYR A 123 -5.34 16.62 5.04
C TYR A 123 -4.74 15.55 5.94
N ASN A 124 -3.50 15.67 6.38
CA ASN A 124 -2.74 14.62 7.08
C ASN A 124 -2.64 13.30 6.26
N TRP A 125 -2.67 13.39 4.93
CA TRP A 125 -2.48 12.23 4.08
C TRP A 125 -1.01 11.80 4.07
N HIS A 126 -0.79 10.49 4.01
CA HIS A 126 0.55 9.95 3.80
C HIS A 126 0.79 9.61 2.32
N THR A 127 2.05 9.31 2.00
CA THR A 127 2.47 8.89 0.66
C THR A 127 2.76 7.39 0.67
N GLU A 128 2.31 6.66 -0.35
CA GLU A 128 2.63 5.25 -0.54
C GLU A 128 3.49 5.05 -1.78
N LEU A 129 4.61 4.33 -1.61
CA LEU A 129 5.61 4.16 -2.66
C LEU A 129 5.67 2.71 -3.16
N TYR A 130 5.33 2.50 -4.41
CA TYR A 130 5.70 1.28 -5.11
C TYR A 130 7.05 1.49 -5.80
N VAL A 131 8.11 1.12 -5.11
CA VAL A 131 9.50 1.35 -5.49
C VAL A 131 10.35 0.09 -5.29
N ASP A 132 11.36 -0.09 -6.12
CA ASP A 132 12.39 -1.09 -5.87
C ASP A 132 13.39 -0.55 -4.85
N SER A 133 13.56 -1.25 -3.74
CA SER A 133 14.40 -0.79 -2.62
C SER A 133 15.88 -0.59 -2.98
N LYS A 134 16.35 -1.21 -4.08
CA LYS A 134 17.71 -0.96 -4.60
C LYS A 134 17.91 0.48 -5.10
N ASP A 135 16.79 1.15 -5.45
CA ASP A 135 16.81 2.52 -5.98
C ASP A 135 16.66 3.57 -4.85
N LEU A 136 16.34 3.15 -3.62
CA LEU A 136 16.15 4.04 -2.46
C LEU A 136 17.38 4.91 -2.12
N PRO A 137 18.64 4.46 -2.26
CA PRO A 137 19.79 5.33 -2.02
C PRO A 137 19.82 6.57 -2.94
N GLU A 138 19.46 6.42 -4.21
CA GLU A 138 19.40 7.52 -5.17
C GLU A 138 18.23 8.46 -4.89
N LEU A 139 17.13 7.91 -4.35
CA LEU A 139 15.93 8.66 -4.00
C LEU A 139 16.00 9.31 -2.61
N ALA A 140 16.99 8.98 -1.79
CA ALA A 140 17.07 9.44 -0.40
C ALA A 140 16.99 10.96 -0.23
N PRO A 141 17.60 11.82 -1.10
CA PRO A 141 17.45 13.28 -0.98
C PRO A 141 16.01 13.78 -1.19
N VAL A 142 15.24 13.09 -2.03
CA VAL A 142 13.83 13.40 -2.32
C VAL A 142 12.95 12.85 -1.19
N LEU A 143 13.14 11.59 -0.82
CA LEU A 143 12.35 10.92 0.22
C LEU A 143 12.51 11.56 1.61
N GLY A 144 13.70 12.11 1.91
CA GLY A 144 13.94 12.85 3.14
C GLY A 144 13.14 14.15 3.30
N GLN A 145 12.46 14.60 2.25
CA GLN A 145 11.59 15.78 2.24
C GLN A 145 10.10 15.42 2.35
N ILE A 146 9.75 14.13 2.34
CA ILE A 146 8.36 13.65 2.46
C ILE A 146 8.04 13.44 3.93
N PRO A 147 6.96 14.05 4.47
CA PRO A 147 6.68 14.03 5.91
C PRO A 147 6.33 12.64 6.45
N LYS A 148 5.57 11.88 5.67
CA LYS A 148 5.01 10.59 6.12
C LYS A 148 4.83 9.66 4.91
N PHE A 149 5.52 8.52 4.87
CA PHE A 149 5.37 7.59 3.75
C PHE A 149 5.53 6.11 4.15
N SER A 150 5.09 5.23 3.27
CA SER A 150 5.29 3.79 3.37
C SER A 150 5.88 3.23 2.07
N ILE A 151 6.50 2.04 2.18
CA ILE A 151 7.09 1.29 1.07
C ILE A 151 6.30 -0.01 0.86
N ASP A 152 5.83 -0.24 -0.39
CA ASP A 152 5.08 -1.44 -0.76
C ASP A 152 5.99 -2.69 -0.86
N HIS A 153 5.41 -3.86 -0.60
CA HIS A 153 5.94 -5.19 -0.91
C HIS A 153 7.37 -5.43 -0.44
N LEU A 154 7.71 -5.08 0.81
CA LEU A 154 9.06 -5.22 1.36
C LEU A 154 10.18 -4.70 0.43
N GLY A 155 9.85 -3.72 -0.43
CA GLY A 155 10.78 -3.09 -1.36
C GLY A 155 11.33 -3.97 -2.47
N LEU A 156 10.74 -5.14 -2.73
CA LEU A 156 10.96 -6.04 -3.88
C LEU A 156 12.32 -6.74 -3.95
N SER A 157 13.45 -6.05 -3.78
CA SER A 157 14.79 -6.56 -4.11
C SER A 157 15.69 -6.80 -2.90
N LYS A 158 16.33 -7.96 -2.85
CA LYS A 158 17.36 -8.29 -1.84
C LYS A 158 18.46 -7.23 -1.74
N LYS A 159 18.85 -6.67 -2.88
CA LYS A 159 19.92 -5.65 -2.94
C LYS A 159 19.58 -4.39 -2.14
N GLY A 160 18.29 -4.06 -1.99
CA GLY A 160 17.84 -2.86 -1.28
C GLY A 160 17.55 -3.06 0.22
N ILE A 161 17.72 -4.25 0.77
CA ILE A 161 17.41 -4.54 2.17
C ILE A 161 18.09 -3.58 3.17
N PRO A 162 19.37 -3.20 3.02
CA PRO A 162 19.98 -2.23 3.93
C PRO A 162 19.24 -0.88 3.95
N SER A 163 18.72 -0.45 2.80
CA SER A 163 17.93 0.78 2.72
C SER A 163 16.58 0.66 3.42
N LEU A 164 15.93 -0.51 3.40
CA LEU A 164 14.71 -0.73 4.18
C LEU A 164 14.96 -0.58 5.68
N TYR A 165 16.07 -1.13 6.18
CA TYR A 165 16.45 -0.99 7.59
C TYR A 165 16.68 0.48 7.96
N HIS A 166 17.43 1.20 7.13
CA HIS A 166 17.65 2.63 7.32
C HIS A 166 16.37 3.45 7.38
N TRP A 167 15.40 3.17 6.49
CA TRP A 167 14.12 3.87 6.49
C TRP A 167 13.21 3.45 7.64
N ALA A 168 13.27 2.18 8.06
CA ALA A 168 12.58 1.73 9.28
C ALA A 168 13.09 2.45 10.54
N GLU A 169 14.40 2.69 10.66
CA GLU A 169 14.99 3.51 11.74
C GLU A 169 14.46 4.96 11.76
N LYS A 170 13.98 5.44 10.64
CA LYS A 170 13.33 6.77 10.49
C LYS A 170 11.82 6.75 10.66
N GLY A 171 11.22 5.62 11.06
CA GLY A 171 9.78 5.48 11.29
C GLY A 171 8.95 5.27 10.02
N VAL A 172 9.58 4.99 8.88
CA VAL A 172 8.88 4.67 7.62
C VAL A 172 8.20 3.32 7.74
N LYS A 173 6.93 3.24 7.33
CA LYS A 173 6.18 1.98 7.32
C LYS A 173 6.53 1.13 6.10
N ILE A 174 6.51 -0.17 6.29
CA ILE A 174 6.85 -1.15 5.25
C ILE A 174 5.72 -2.17 5.16
N LYS A 175 5.09 -2.25 3.99
CA LYS A 175 3.99 -3.18 3.78
C LYS A 175 4.50 -4.59 3.57
N VAL A 176 4.00 -5.49 4.39
CA VAL A 176 4.26 -6.94 4.36
C VAL A 176 3.24 -7.57 3.44
N THR A 177 3.46 -7.41 2.14
CA THR A 177 2.55 -7.83 1.08
C THR A 177 3.33 -8.41 -0.09
N GLY A 178 2.66 -9.17 -0.96
CA GLY A 178 3.23 -9.59 -2.22
C GLY A 178 4.51 -10.44 -2.08
N PHE A 179 4.53 -11.44 -1.22
CA PHE A 179 5.70 -12.31 -1.04
C PHE A 179 6.15 -13.00 -2.33
N GLY A 180 5.23 -13.20 -3.27
CA GLY A 180 5.58 -13.70 -4.61
C GLY A 180 6.25 -12.69 -5.55
N ARG A 181 6.48 -11.44 -5.10
CA ARG A 181 7.14 -10.38 -5.87
C ARG A 181 8.60 -10.18 -5.49
N ILE A 182 8.99 -10.60 -4.28
CA ILE A 182 10.33 -10.39 -3.74
C ILE A 182 11.30 -11.50 -4.19
N ASP A 183 12.59 -11.22 -4.16
CA ASP A 183 13.66 -12.14 -4.55
C ASP A 183 14.51 -12.65 -3.36
N PHE A 184 13.91 -12.61 -2.15
CA PHE A 184 14.55 -13.03 -0.89
C PHE A 184 13.54 -13.69 0.07
N ASP A 185 14.05 -14.35 1.09
CA ASP A 185 13.23 -14.86 2.20
C ASP A 185 12.71 -13.67 3.04
N PRO A 186 11.37 -13.47 3.16
CA PRO A 186 10.81 -12.34 3.89
C PRO A 186 11.10 -12.39 5.40
N ILE A 187 11.18 -13.57 6.01
CA ILE A 187 11.18 -13.71 7.47
C ILE A 187 12.40 -13.07 8.14
N PRO A 188 13.65 -13.32 7.73
CA PRO A 188 14.80 -12.65 8.33
C PRO A 188 14.75 -11.12 8.22
N VAL A 189 14.23 -10.61 7.08
CA VAL A 189 14.10 -9.19 6.83
C VAL A 189 13.02 -8.57 7.73
N MET A 190 11.86 -9.19 7.83
CA MET A 190 10.78 -8.76 8.71
C MET A 190 11.19 -8.78 10.19
N ARG A 191 11.86 -9.84 10.64
CA ARG A 191 12.42 -9.91 12.00
C ARG A 191 13.35 -8.75 12.30
N LYS A 192 14.24 -8.43 11.36
CA LYS A 192 15.18 -7.30 11.53
C LYS A 192 14.44 -5.96 11.54
N ILE A 193 13.50 -5.72 10.64
CA ILE A 193 12.70 -4.50 10.64
C ILE A 193 11.91 -4.36 11.95
N HIS A 194 11.23 -5.43 12.39
CA HIS A 194 10.49 -5.44 13.65
C HIS A 194 11.40 -5.15 14.87
N SER A 195 12.65 -5.61 14.86
CA SER A 195 13.61 -5.32 15.93
C SER A 195 14.07 -3.86 15.94
N ILE A 196 14.01 -3.18 14.80
CA ILE A 196 14.34 -1.75 14.66
C ILE A 196 13.14 -0.90 15.10
N ASP A 197 11.97 -1.17 14.52
CA ASP A 197 10.71 -0.50 14.85
C ASP A 197 9.57 -1.52 14.84
N PRO A 198 9.03 -1.92 16.00
CA PRO A 198 7.90 -2.85 16.09
C PRO A 198 6.63 -2.37 15.40
N THR A 199 6.54 -1.06 15.11
CA THR A 199 5.38 -0.44 14.46
C THR A 199 5.54 -0.34 12.93
N ALA A 200 6.70 -0.72 12.36
CA ALA A 200 7.00 -0.49 10.95
C ALA A 200 6.22 -1.41 9.98
N LEU A 201 5.95 -2.66 10.37
CA LEU A 201 5.39 -3.67 9.48
C LEU A 201 3.86 -3.64 9.45
N MET A 202 3.27 -3.57 8.25
CA MET A 202 1.83 -3.62 8.02
C MET A 202 1.49 -4.72 7.00
N PHE A 203 0.68 -5.69 7.41
CA PHE A 203 0.24 -6.78 6.53
C PHE A 203 -0.77 -6.30 5.49
N GLY A 204 -0.75 -6.93 4.30
CA GLY A 204 -1.78 -6.80 3.28
C GLY A 204 -1.76 -8.00 2.32
N THR A 205 -2.91 -8.29 1.71
CA THR A 205 -3.04 -9.44 0.80
C THR A 205 -2.42 -9.20 -0.58
N ASP A 206 -2.36 -7.95 -1.03
CA ASP A 206 -2.01 -7.62 -2.42
C ASP A 206 -3.00 -8.20 -3.46
N LEU A 207 -4.20 -8.58 -3.04
CA LEU A 207 -5.21 -9.12 -3.96
C LEU A 207 -5.60 -8.10 -5.06
N PRO A 208 -5.82 -8.57 -6.30
CA PRO A 208 -5.70 -9.94 -6.81
C PRO A 208 -4.27 -10.35 -7.22
N SER A 209 -3.25 -9.68 -6.71
CA SER A 209 -1.82 -9.94 -6.99
C SER A 209 -1.45 -9.70 -8.46
N THR A 210 -1.93 -8.60 -9.04
CA THR A 210 -1.67 -8.25 -10.45
C THR A 210 -0.17 -8.29 -10.76
N ARG A 211 0.21 -8.98 -11.84
CA ARG A 211 1.62 -9.16 -12.27
C ARG A 211 2.53 -9.86 -11.25
N ALA A 212 2.03 -10.37 -10.13
CA ALA A 212 2.85 -11.17 -9.24
C ALA A 212 3.17 -12.52 -9.88
N LYS A 213 4.41 -12.99 -9.71
CA LYS A 213 4.81 -14.33 -10.18
C LYS A 213 4.06 -15.42 -9.42
N ILE A 214 3.88 -15.22 -8.12
CA ILE A 214 3.13 -16.08 -7.23
C ILE A 214 2.09 -15.18 -6.54
N PRO A 215 0.79 -15.40 -6.77
CA PRO A 215 -0.27 -14.66 -6.10
C PRO A 215 -0.28 -14.91 -4.58
N PHE A 216 -0.94 -14.02 -3.84
CA PHE A 216 -1.22 -14.19 -2.42
C PHE A 216 -1.89 -15.54 -2.14
N SER A 217 -1.51 -16.14 -1.04
CA SER A 217 -2.15 -17.31 -0.49
C SER A 217 -2.20 -17.26 1.05
N VAL A 218 -3.06 -18.07 1.65
CA VAL A 218 -3.14 -18.20 3.13
C VAL A 218 -1.79 -18.65 3.72
N ARG A 219 -0.91 -19.25 2.92
CA ARG A 219 0.45 -19.61 3.34
C ARG A 219 1.28 -18.40 3.77
N ASP A 220 1.04 -17.23 3.17
CA ASP A 220 1.74 -15.99 3.54
C ASP A 220 1.38 -15.57 4.98
N ILE A 221 0.11 -15.71 5.36
CA ILE A 221 -0.36 -15.49 6.74
C ILE A 221 0.26 -16.55 7.68
N GLN A 222 0.26 -17.82 7.28
CA GLN A 222 0.82 -18.89 8.08
C GLN A 222 2.31 -18.69 8.34
N LEU A 223 3.05 -18.25 7.32
CA LEU A 223 4.47 -17.97 7.43
C LEU A 223 4.77 -16.91 8.52
N ILE A 224 3.95 -15.86 8.60
CA ILE A 224 4.06 -14.86 9.67
C ILE A 224 3.72 -15.49 11.03
N LYS A 225 2.61 -16.26 11.11
CA LYS A 225 2.18 -16.91 12.37
C LYS A 225 3.21 -17.90 12.93
N GLU A 226 3.89 -18.62 12.07
CA GLU A 226 4.92 -19.58 12.45
C GLU A 226 6.20 -18.92 12.99
N ASN A 227 6.43 -17.65 12.64
CA ASN A 227 7.70 -16.96 12.90
C ASN A 227 7.62 -15.77 13.84
N PHE A 228 6.43 -15.35 14.26
CA PHE A 228 6.23 -14.21 15.16
C PHE A 228 5.36 -14.60 16.36
N THR A 229 5.61 -14.02 17.52
CA THR A 229 4.79 -14.22 18.72
C THR A 229 3.40 -13.64 18.53
N ALA A 230 2.43 -14.03 19.36
CA ALA A 230 1.05 -13.52 19.27
C ALA A 230 0.96 -11.98 19.35
N ALA A 231 1.79 -11.36 20.19
CA ALA A 231 1.82 -9.89 20.32
C ALA A 231 2.40 -9.21 19.07
N GLU A 232 3.48 -9.77 18.51
CA GLU A 232 4.08 -9.28 17.25
C GLU A 232 3.11 -9.46 16.07
N GLN A 233 2.40 -10.59 16.01
CA GLN A 233 1.36 -10.84 15.00
C GLN A 233 0.23 -9.82 15.08
N GLU A 234 -0.26 -9.48 16.28
CA GLU A 234 -1.30 -8.49 16.47
C GLU A 234 -0.87 -7.11 15.94
N ASN A 235 0.39 -6.73 16.14
CA ASN A 235 0.94 -5.51 15.59
C ASN A 235 1.00 -5.56 14.06
N ILE A 236 1.59 -6.61 13.48
CA ILE A 236 1.79 -6.76 12.02
C ILE A 236 0.46 -6.86 11.28
N PHE A 237 -0.48 -7.67 11.80
CA PHE A 237 -1.75 -7.94 11.12
C PHE A 237 -2.81 -6.87 11.32
N TYR A 238 -2.70 -6.04 12.37
CA TYR A 238 -3.81 -5.16 12.70
C TYR A 238 -3.35 -3.79 13.24
N LYS A 239 -2.71 -3.72 14.40
CA LYS A 239 -2.52 -2.46 15.13
C LYS A 239 -1.71 -1.43 14.33
N ASN A 240 -0.59 -1.84 13.74
CA ASN A 240 0.29 -0.93 13.03
C ASN A 240 -0.43 -0.25 11.85
N ALA A 241 -1.24 -1.00 11.10
CA ALA A 241 -2.01 -0.46 10.00
C ALA A 241 -3.17 0.42 10.50
N MET A 242 -3.90 -0.01 11.54
CA MET A 242 -4.96 0.82 12.12
C MET A 242 -4.43 2.18 12.58
N ASP A 243 -3.33 2.20 13.32
CA ASP A 243 -2.71 3.45 13.81
C ASP A 243 -2.18 4.33 12.67
N TRP A 244 -1.81 3.71 11.53
CA TRP A 244 -1.31 4.43 10.37
C TRP A 244 -2.40 5.08 9.52
N TYR A 245 -3.50 4.36 9.30
CA TYR A 245 -4.61 4.80 8.42
C TYR A 245 -5.65 5.64 9.17
N LEU A 246 -5.85 5.42 10.47
CA LEU A 246 -6.69 6.29 11.29
C LEU A 246 -6.02 7.66 11.46
N LYS A 247 -6.76 8.71 11.17
CA LYS A 247 -6.30 10.11 11.28
C LYS A 247 -6.45 10.66 12.67
#